data_3620174780dab6768c82b91ac76422ee
#
_entry.id   3620174780dab6768c82b91ac76422ee
#
_cell.length_a   1.000
_cell.length_b   1.000
_cell.length_c   1.000
_cell.angle_alpha   90.00
_cell.angle_beta   90.00
_cell.angle_gamma   90.00
#
_symmetry.space_group_name_H-M   'P 1'
#
loop_
_entity.id
_entity.type
_entity.pdbx_description
1 polymer ?
#
loop_
_entity_poly.entity_id
_entity_poly.type
_entity_poly.pdbx_seq_one_letter_code
_entity_poly.pdbx_strand_id
1 'polypeptide(L)'
;DFKGKAIFNTLFVITMFFSGGLIPTYLLINNLGLLDSMWAVILPGAFSVWNMIIARTYYQGIPRELREAADVDGASEMLYFFKILLPVCMPVVAVLALWQFVAMWNSYFDAMIYLNSASKQPLQLVLRSILIQSQPESGMIADIQSTAERAKMAELLKYATIIISSLPLLVMYPFVQKYFDAGIMAGSIKG
;
A
#
# COMPACT_ATOMS: atom_id res chain seq x y z
N ASP A 1 -21.35 -7.70 18.95
CA ASP A 1 -20.29 -8.32 19.77
C ASP A 1 -20.37 -9.85 19.68
N PHE A 2 -19.32 -10.47 19.16
CA PHE A 2 -19.24 -11.92 19.06
C PHE A 2 -18.27 -12.50 20.12
N LYS A 3 -18.55 -13.71 20.59
CA LYS A 3 -17.69 -14.43 21.54
C LYS A 3 -16.35 -14.72 20.87
N GLY A 4 -15.24 -14.26 21.44
CA GLY A 4 -13.89 -14.43 20.86
C GLY A 4 -13.26 -13.18 20.26
N LYS A 5 -13.97 -12.05 20.19
CA LYS A 5 -13.45 -10.76 19.70
C LYS A 5 -12.08 -10.38 20.30
N ALA A 6 -11.89 -10.61 21.60
CA ALA A 6 -10.63 -10.32 22.28
C ALA A 6 -9.49 -11.20 21.75
N ILE A 7 -9.75 -12.50 21.54
CA ILE A 7 -8.75 -13.45 21.05
C ILE A 7 -8.28 -13.05 19.63
N PHE A 8 -9.23 -12.76 18.72
CA PHE A 8 -8.88 -12.31 17.37
C PHE A 8 -8.07 -11.00 17.39
N ASN A 9 -8.48 -10.02 18.19
CA ASN A 9 -7.73 -8.78 18.31
C ASN A 9 -6.31 -9.01 18.82
N THR A 10 -6.12 -9.86 19.84
CA THR A 10 -4.81 -10.20 20.36
C THR A 10 -3.97 -10.91 19.30
N LEU A 11 -4.52 -11.84 18.55
CA LEU A 11 -3.84 -12.52 17.45
C LEU A 11 -3.36 -11.52 16.39
N PHE A 12 -4.21 -10.59 15.94
CA PHE A 12 -3.80 -9.56 14.99
C PHE A 12 -2.69 -8.66 15.55
N VAL A 13 -2.79 -8.23 16.81
CA VAL A 13 -1.76 -7.40 17.43
C VAL A 13 -0.43 -8.15 17.56
N ILE A 14 -0.46 -9.45 17.91
CA ILE A 14 0.76 -10.28 17.97
C ILE A 14 1.45 -10.31 16.60
N THR A 15 0.72 -10.50 15.50
CA THR A 15 1.32 -10.53 14.15
C THR A 15 1.92 -9.19 13.72
N MET A 16 1.58 -8.09 14.38
CA MET A 16 2.20 -6.79 14.13
C MET A 16 3.63 -6.71 14.69
N PHE A 17 3.89 -7.38 15.81
CA PHE A 17 5.19 -7.34 16.50
C PHE A 17 6.07 -8.55 16.14
N PHE A 18 5.48 -9.66 15.72
CA PHE A 18 6.19 -10.89 15.40
C PHE A 18 5.97 -11.24 13.92
N SER A 19 7.04 -11.25 13.15
CA SER A 19 7.05 -11.74 11.78
C SER A 19 7.98 -12.95 11.66
N GLY A 20 7.66 -13.88 10.77
CA GLY A 20 8.52 -15.04 10.50
C GLY A 20 9.83 -14.66 9.82
N GLY A 21 9.90 -13.47 9.23
CA GLY A 21 11.05 -13.01 8.47
C GLY A 21 11.01 -13.42 6.99
N LEU A 22 12.04 -13.01 6.27
CA LEU A 22 12.13 -13.18 4.82
C LEU A 22 12.16 -14.65 4.38
N ILE A 23 13.03 -15.45 5.01
CA ILE A 23 13.26 -16.85 4.59
C ILE A 23 12.01 -17.70 4.79
N PRO A 24 11.35 -17.73 5.95
CA PRO A 24 10.10 -18.46 6.14
C PRO A 24 8.98 -18.01 5.18
N THR A 25 8.87 -16.72 4.92
CA THR A 25 7.87 -16.21 3.96
C THR A 25 8.17 -16.68 2.54
N TYR A 26 9.43 -16.65 2.12
CA TYR A 26 9.85 -17.18 0.81
C TYR A 26 9.53 -18.66 0.67
N LEU A 27 9.86 -19.47 1.67
CA LEU A 27 9.58 -20.90 1.67
C LEU A 27 8.07 -21.18 1.61
N LEU A 28 7.26 -20.41 2.31
CA LEU A 28 5.80 -20.51 2.25
C LEU A 28 5.27 -20.23 0.84
N ILE A 29 5.70 -19.11 0.22
CA ILE A 29 5.31 -18.73 -1.13
C ILE A 29 5.75 -19.79 -2.16
N ASN A 30 6.96 -20.32 -2.02
CA ASN A 30 7.46 -21.40 -2.86
C ASN A 30 6.62 -22.68 -2.71
N ASN A 31 6.32 -23.10 -1.48
CA ASN A 31 5.51 -24.29 -1.22
C ASN A 31 4.07 -24.15 -1.72
N LEU A 32 3.54 -22.95 -1.76
CA LEU A 32 2.21 -22.65 -2.34
C LEU A 32 2.24 -22.59 -3.88
N GLY A 33 3.41 -22.74 -4.52
CA GLY A 33 3.56 -22.66 -5.97
C GLY A 33 3.31 -21.26 -6.55
N LEU A 34 3.45 -20.22 -5.74
CA LEU A 34 3.15 -18.83 -6.13
C LEU A 34 4.37 -18.09 -6.68
N LEU A 35 5.57 -18.69 -6.71
CA LEU A 35 6.75 -18.06 -7.31
C LEU A 35 6.49 -17.70 -8.77
N ASP A 36 7.07 -16.57 -9.18
CA ASP A 36 6.86 -15.96 -10.50
C ASP A 36 5.37 -15.66 -10.82
N SER A 37 4.57 -15.38 -9.79
CA SER A 37 3.18 -14.95 -9.91
C SER A 37 2.98 -13.58 -9.24
N MET A 38 2.13 -12.73 -9.83
CA MET A 38 1.74 -11.46 -9.20
C MET A 38 1.13 -11.65 -7.80
N TRP A 39 0.51 -12.81 -7.56
CA TRP A 39 -0.06 -13.15 -6.25
C TRP A 39 1.00 -13.28 -5.15
N ALA A 40 2.24 -13.65 -5.49
CA ALA A 40 3.33 -13.69 -4.53
C ALA A 40 3.68 -12.32 -3.92
N VAL A 41 3.43 -11.25 -4.68
CA VAL A 41 3.65 -9.86 -4.23
C VAL A 41 2.39 -9.30 -3.57
N ILE A 42 1.20 -9.60 -4.14
CA ILE A 42 -0.06 -9.02 -3.68
C ILE A 42 -0.50 -9.62 -2.34
N LEU A 43 -0.50 -10.95 -2.19
CA LEU A 43 -1.07 -11.61 -1.01
C LEU A 43 -0.39 -11.24 0.32
N PRO A 44 0.94 -11.22 0.43
CA PRO A 44 1.60 -10.84 1.68
C PRO A 44 1.32 -9.39 2.10
N GLY A 45 1.15 -8.50 1.10
CA GLY A 45 0.85 -7.09 1.32
C GLY A 45 -0.63 -6.72 1.35
N ALA A 46 -1.55 -7.67 1.10
CA ALA A 46 -2.98 -7.38 0.95
C ALA A 46 -3.67 -6.94 2.24
N PHE A 47 -3.12 -7.31 3.39
CA PHE A 47 -3.69 -7.01 4.69
C PHE A 47 -2.67 -6.33 5.61
N SER A 48 -3.05 -5.18 6.16
CA SER A 48 -2.26 -4.45 7.15
C SER A 48 -3.02 -4.38 8.47
N VAL A 49 -2.46 -4.97 9.53
CA VAL A 49 -3.04 -4.88 10.88
C VAL A 49 -3.10 -3.44 11.35
N TRP A 50 -2.10 -2.61 11.01
CA TRP A 50 -2.10 -1.19 11.32
C TRP A 50 -3.29 -0.46 10.71
N ASN A 51 -3.54 -0.66 9.42
CA ASN A 51 -4.69 -0.07 8.71
C ASN A 51 -6.02 -0.56 9.30
N MET A 52 -6.10 -1.84 9.69
CA MET A 52 -7.27 -2.40 10.36
C MET A 52 -7.54 -1.71 11.71
N ILE A 53 -6.51 -1.47 12.52
CA ILE A 53 -6.66 -0.79 13.82
C ILE A 53 -7.16 0.64 13.62
N ILE A 54 -6.63 1.37 12.64
CA ILE A 54 -7.06 2.73 12.32
C ILE A 54 -8.52 2.75 11.87
N ALA A 55 -8.89 1.88 10.92
CA ALA A 55 -10.27 1.74 10.47
C ALA A 55 -11.22 1.45 11.63
N ARG A 56 -10.86 0.49 12.49
CA ARG A 56 -11.64 0.12 13.67
C ARG A 56 -11.82 1.28 14.63
N THR A 57 -10.76 2.02 14.92
CA THR A 57 -10.82 3.18 15.83
C THR A 57 -11.75 4.25 15.28
N TYR A 58 -11.69 4.50 13.97
CA TYR A 58 -12.59 5.42 13.31
C TYR A 58 -14.05 4.96 13.40
N TYR A 59 -14.34 3.68 13.12
CA TYR A 59 -15.69 3.10 13.23
C TYR A 59 -16.26 3.17 14.64
N GLN A 60 -15.42 3.04 15.66
CA GLN A 60 -15.85 3.16 17.06
C GLN A 60 -16.24 4.59 17.46
N GLY A 61 -15.76 5.59 16.73
CA GLY A 61 -16.13 6.99 16.91
C GLY A 61 -17.46 7.40 16.28
N ILE A 62 -18.10 6.50 15.50
CA ILE A 62 -19.40 6.78 14.88
C ILE A 62 -20.50 6.70 15.93
N PRO A 63 -21.46 7.67 15.96
CA PRO A 63 -22.57 7.67 16.89
C PRO A 63 -23.42 6.39 16.78
N ARG A 64 -23.82 5.85 17.92
CA ARG A 64 -24.65 4.62 17.97
C ARG A 64 -26.06 4.85 17.46
N GLU A 65 -26.56 6.07 17.56
CA GLU A 65 -27.87 6.49 17.09
C GLU A 65 -28.07 6.18 15.60
N LEU A 66 -27.00 6.22 14.82
CA LEU A 66 -27.05 5.87 13.39
C LEU A 66 -27.37 4.37 13.20
N ARG A 67 -26.87 3.53 14.07
CA ARG A 67 -27.15 2.09 14.07
C ARG A 67 -28.58 1.82 14.55
N GLU A 68 -28.96 2.47 15.64
CA GLU A 68 -30.30 2.31 16.24
C GLU A 68 -31.39 2.74 15.25
N ALA A 69 -31.20 3.85 14.54
CA ALA A 69 -32.12 4.28 13.49
C ALA A 69 -32.25 3.24 12.38
N ALA A 70 -31.13 2.69 11.91
CA ALA A 70 -31.14 1.64 10.89
C ALA A 70 -31.84 0.35 11.35
N ASP A 71 -31.70 -0.01 12.62
CA ASP A 71 -32.35 -1.19 13.20
C ASP A 71 -33.88 -0.97 13.31
N VAL A 72 -34.33 0.26 13.64
CA VAL A 72 -35.75 0.63 13.63
C VAL A 72 -36.36 0.55 12.23
N ASP A 73 -35.57 0.97 11.22
CA ASP A 73 -35.95 0.88 9.80
C ASP A 73 -35.91 -0.55 9.24
N GLY A 74 -35.51 -1.55 10.06
CA GLY A 74 -35.43 -2.96 9.65
C GLY A 74 -34.28 -3.26 8.70
N ALA A 75 -33.22 -2.44 8.70
CA ALA A 75 -32.06 -2.64 7.84
C ALA A 75 -31.28 -3.91 8.24
N SER A 76 -30.99 -4.75 7.27
CA SER A 76 -30.07 -5.88 7.50
C SER A 76 -28.63 -5.39 7.75
N GLU A 77 -27.79 -6.23 8.41
CA GLU A 77 -26.37 -5.92 8.68
C GLU A 77 -25.62 -5.51 7.40
N MET A 78 -25.86 -6.19 6.29
CA MET A 78 -25.21 -5.89 5.01
C MET A 78 -25.70 -4.56 4.43
N LEU A 79 -27.01 -4.28 4.54
CA LEU A 79 -27.55 -3.01 4.09
C LEU A 79 -26.99 -1.86 4.91
N TYR A 80 -26.94 -2.00 6.24
CA TYR A 80 -26.33 -1.03 7.14
C TYR A 80 -24.87 -0.78 6.76
N PHE A 81 -24.07 -1.85 6.58
CA PHE A 81 -22.67 -1.73 6.25
C PHE A 81 -22.42 -1.00 4.94
N PHE A 82 -23.06 -1.44 3.85
CA PHE A 82 -22.74 -0.87 2.53
C PHE A 82 -23.43 0.45 2.23
N LYS A 83 -24.64 0.68 2.75
CA LYS A 83 -25.41 1.88 2.41
C LYS A 83 -25.32 3.00 3.45
N ILE A 84 -25.00 2.69 4.69
CA ILE A 84 -24.96 3.70 5.76
C ILE A 84 -23.54 3.85 6.28
N LEU A 85 -22.95 2.79 6.82
CA LEU A 85 -21.67 2.84 7.51
C LEU A 85 -20.51 3.18 6.55
N LEU A 86 -20.40 2.45 5.45
CA LEU A 86 -19.29 2.62 4.50
C LEU A 86 -19.26 4.02 3.87
N PRO A 87 -20.38 4.62 3.40
CA PRO A 87 -20.39 6.01 2.93
C PRO A 87 -19.97 7.03 3.98
N VAL A 88 -20.41 6.89 5.22
CA VAL A 88 -19.98 7.77 6.33
C VAL A 88 -18.49 7.63 6.62
N CYS A 89 -17.93 6.45 6.41
CA CYS A 89 -16.51 6.15 6.63
C CYS A 89 -15.63 6.41 5.40
N MET A 90 -16.18 6.91 4.30
CA MET A 90 -15.39 7.14 3.07
C MET A 90 -14.12 7.96 3.29
N PRO A 91 -14.07 8.99 4.16
CA PRO A 91 -12.82 9.71 4.43
C PRO A 91 -11.69 8.79 4.90
N VAL A 92 -11.94 7.95 5.91
CA VAL A 92 -10.89 7.03 6.40
C VAL A 92 -10.58 5.93 5.37
N VAL A 93 -11.59 5.43 4.66
CA VAL A 93 -11.39 4.43 3.60
C VAL A 93 -10.48 4.98 2.50
N ALA A 94 -10.69 6.22 2.07
CA ALA A 94 -9.86 6.88 1.06
C ALA A 94 -8.40 7.05 1.53
N VAL A 95 -8.18 7.44 2.79
CA VAL A 95 -6.84 7.55 3.38
C VAL A 95 -6.14 6.20 3.41
N LEU A 96 -6.81 5.16 3.91
CA LEU A 96 -6.23 3.82 4.02
C LEU A 96 -5.97 3.21 2.63
N ALA A 97 -6.86 3.44 1.67
CA ALA A 97 -6.66 3.02 0.28
C ALA A 97 -5.45 3.73 -0.36
N LEU A 98 -5.27 5.03 -0.10
CA LEU A 98 -4.10 5.77 -0.56
C LEU A 98 -2.82 5.21 0.05
N TRP A 99 -2.79 4.98 1.36
CA TRP A 99 -1.60 4.41 2.02
C TRP A 99 -1.24 3.04 1.47
N GLN A 100 -2.25 2.18 1.28
CA GLN A 100 -2.03 0.85 0.69
C GLN A 100 -1.53 0.96 -0.75
N PHE A 101 -2.10 1.86 -1.54
CA PHE A 101 -1.66 2.11 -2.91
C PHE A 101 -0.20 2.58 -2.96
N VAL A 102 0.17 3.57 -2.12
CA VAL A 102 1.56 4.08 -2.04
C VAL A 102 2.52 2.98 -1.60
N ALA A 103 2.15 2.18 -0.60
CA ALA A 103 2.98 1.07 -0.12
C ALA A 103 3.22 0.04 -1.24
N MET A 104 2.17 -0.38 -1.94
CA MET A 104 2.29 -1.33 -3.05
C MET A 104 3.01 -0.73 -4.27
N TRP A 105 2.76 0.54 -4.58
CA TRP A 105 3.45 1.22 -5.68
C TRP A 105 4.97 1.28 -5.47
N ASN A 106 5.42 1.50 -4.24
CA ASN A 106 6.86 1.56 -3.89
C ASN A 106 7.48 0.17 -3.61
N SER A 107 6.70 -0.90 -3.63
CA SER A 107 7.17 -2.25 -3.33
C SER A 107 7.96 -2.81 -4.52
N TYR A 108 9.28 -2.72 -4.46
CA TYR A 108 10.18 -3.36 -5.42
C TYR A 108 10.87 -4.60 -4.85
N PHE A 109 11.03 -4.64 -3.51
CA PHE A 109 11.84 -5.68 -2.86
C PHE A 109 11.21 -7.06 -2.96
N ASP A 110 9.92 -7.16 -2.67
CA ASP A 110 9.17 -8.41 -2.79
C ASP A 110 9.12 -8.90 -4.25
N ALA A 111 8.92 -7.96 -5.19
CA ALA A 111 8.95 -8.28 -6.61
C ALA A 111 10.33 -8.80 -7.06
N MET A 112 11.41 -8.24 -6.53
CA MET A 112 12.78 -8.68 -6.84
C MET A 112 13.05 -10.11 -6.35
N ILE A 113 12.42 -10.53 -5.24
CA ILE A 113 12.61 -11.85 -4.65
C ILE A 113 11.72 -12.90 -5.30
N TYR A 114 10.45 -12.56 -5.59
CA TYR A 114 9.44 -13.53 -6.00
C TYR A 114 9.20 -13.60 -7.51
N LEU A 115 9.57 -12.56 -8.29
CA LEU A 115 9.31 -12.50 -9.73
C LEU A 115 10.60 -12.71 -10.52
N ASN A 116 10.61 -13.76 -11.36
CA ASN A 116 11.75 -14.07 -12.23
C ASN A 116 11.53 -13.54 -13.67
N SER A 117 10.27 -13.51 -14.13
CA SER A 117 9.93 -13.10 -15.49
C SER A 117 9.96 -11.57 -15.65
N ALA A 118 10.74 -11.05 -16.60
CA ALA A 118 10.84 -9.60 -16.87
C ALA A 118 9.48 -8.94 -17.19
N SER A 119 8.56 -9.68 -17.83
CA SER A 119 7.22 -9.19 -18.16
C SER A 119 6.30 -8.95 -16.98
N LYS A 120 6.65 -9.49 -15.80
CA LYS A 120 5.86 -9.37 -14.57
C LYS A 120 6.46 -8.36 -13.58
N GLN A 121 7.61 -7.80 -13.89
CA GLN A 121 8.29 -6.87 -13.00
C GLN A 121 7.53 -5.54 -12.90
N PRO A 122 7.27 -5.04 -11.68
CA PRO A 122 6.66 -3.73 -11.49
C PRO A 122 7.63 -2.62 -11.90
N LEU A 123 7.06 -1.47 -12.25
CA LEU A 123 7.82 -0.31 -12.74
C LEU A 123 8.98 0.08 -11.80
N GLN A 124 8.75 0.07 -10.49
CA GLN A 124 9.79 0.45 -9.51
C GLN A 124 11.02 -0.48 -9.56
N LEU A 125 10.82 -1.77 -9.81
CA LEU A 125 11.95 -2.71 -9.96
C LEU A 125 12.72 -2.43 -11.25
N VAL A 126 12.04 -2.14 -12.35
CA VAL A 126 12.66 -1.79 -13.64
C VAL A 126 13.44 -0.47 -13.51
N LEU A 127 12.83 0.56 -12.92
CA LEU A 127 13.49 1.85 -12.71
C LEU A 127 14.74 1.71 -11.83
N ARG A 128 14.68 0.89 -10.78
CA ARG A 128 15.83 0.58 -9.94
C ARG A 128 16.95 -0.11 -10.74
N SER A 129 16.62 -1.07 -11.60
CA SER A 129 17.63 -1.74 -12.43
C SER A 129 18.33 -0.76 -13.40
N ILE A 130 17.57 0.16 -14.00
CA ILE A 130 18.11 1.21 -14.86
C ILE A 130 19.09 2.11 -14.07
N LEU A 131 18.72 2.53 -12.86
CA LEU A 131 19.56 3.37 -12.02
C LEU A 131 20.87 2.67 -11.61
N ILE A 132 20.81 1.37 -11.29
CA ILE A 132 22.01 0.60 -10.93
C ILE A 132 22.92 0.43 -12.14
N GLN A 133 22.37 0.09 -13.30
CA GLN A 133 23.14 -0.11 -14.54
C GLN A 133 23.74 1.19 -15.09
N SER A 134 23.14 2.34 -14.78
CA SER A 134 23.64 3.64 -15.22
C SER A 134 24.75 4.19 -14.34
N GLN A 135 25.09 3.56 -13.21
CA GLN A 135 26.23 4.00 -12.38
C GLN A 135 27.54 3.62 -13.07
N PRO A 136 28.51 4.55 -13.18
CA PRO A 136 29.83 4.27 -13.72
C PRO A 136 30.53 3.23 -12.84
N GLU A 137 30.94 2.10 -13.41
CA GLU A 137 31.82 1.16 -12.69
C GLU A 137 33.15 1.81 -12.43
N SER A 138 33.52 1.95 -11.15
CA SER A 138 34.76 2.57 -10.67
C SER A 138 35.99 1.67 -10.90
N GLY A 139 36.17 1.10 -12.09
CA GLY A 139 37.25 0.16 -12.31
C GLY A 139 37.80 0.03 -13.73
N MET A 140 37.14 0.59 -14.73
CA MET A 140 37.66 0.58 -16.10
C MET A 140 38.31 1.92 -16.43
N ILE A 141 39.55 1.88 -16.92
CA ILE A 141 40.26 2.99 -17.54
C ILE A 141 39.53 3.32 -18.85
N ALA A 142 38.40 4.04 -18.72
CA ALA A 142 37.66 4.55 -19.86
C ALA A 142 38.17 5.98 -20.17
N ASP A 143 38.26 6.30 -21.45
CA ASP A 143 38.61 7.63 -21.94
C ASP A 143 37.77 8.70 -21.21
N ILE A 144 38.44 9.77 -20.75
CA ILE A 144 37.83 10.84 -19.89
C ILE A 144 36.58 11.41 -20.54
N GLN A 145 36.54 11.49 -21.87
CA GLN A 145 35.45 12.05 -22.63
C GLN A 145 34.19 11.10 -22.61
N SER A 146 34.40 9.78 -22.73
CA SER A 146 33.33 8.78 -22.63
C SER A 146 32.76 8.67 -21.22
N THR A 147 33.58 8.95 -20.21
CA THR A 147 33.16 8.95 -18.80
C THR A 147 32.25 10.13 -18.47
N ALA A 148 32.57 11.33 -19.00
CA ALA A 148 31.73 12.52 -18.81
C ALA A 148 30.36 12.41 -19.49
N GLU A 149 30.29 11.84 -20.71
CA GLU A 149 29.03 11.61 -21.40
C GLU A 149 28.16 10.56 -20.69
N ARG A 150 28.76 9.49 -20.20
CA ARG A 150 28.06 8.46 -19.39
C ARG A 150 27.52 9.04 -18.09
N ALA A 151 28.30 9.86 -17.38
CA ALA A 151 27.86 10.52 -16.16
C ALA A 151 26.66 11.44 -16.41
N LYS A 152 26.71 12.22 -17.50
CA LYS A 152 25.56 13.06 -17.91
C LYS A 152 24.32 12.25 -18.23
N MET A 153 24.48 11.13 -18.96
CA MET A 153 23.36 10.22 -19.27
C MET A 153 22.78 9.61 -18.00
N ALA A 154 23.62 9.16 -17.05
CA ALA A 154 23.18 8.62 -15.76
C ALA A 154 22.39 9.66 -14.96
N GLU A 155 22.83 10.93 -14.98
CA GLU A 155 22.12 12.02 -14.31
C GLU A 155 20.75 12.29 -14.96
N LEU A 156 20.65 12.33 -16.27
CA LEU A 156 19.39 12.48 -16.98
C LEU A 156 18.43 11.31 -16.68
N LEU A 157 18.92 10.07 -16.68
CA LEU A 157 18.13 8.89 -16.34
C LEU A 157 17.61 8.96 -14.89
N LYS A 158 18.43 9.46 -13.96
CA LYS A 158 18.02 9.67 -12.57
C LYS A 158 16.82 10.61 -12.46
N TYR A 159 16.86 11.78 -13.10
CA TYR A 159 15.74 12.73 -13.08
C TYR A 159 14.50 12.19 -13.80
N ALA A 160 14.67 11.55 -14.96
CA ALA A 160 13.58 10.92 -15.67
C ALA A 160 12.89 9.85 -14.81
N THR A 161 13.67 9.02 -14.10
CA THR A 161 13.16 7.99 -13.19
C THR A 161 12.34 8.58 -12.06
N ILE A 162 12.81 9.69 -11.44
CA ILE A 162 12.08 10.37 -10.36
C ILE A 162 10.72 10.86 -10.88
N ILE A 163 10.67 11.49 -12.05
CA ILE A 163 9.41 11.98 -12.64
C ILE A 163 8.46 10.82 -12.92
N ILE A 164 8.92 9.78 -13.61
CA ILE A 164 8.09 8.62 -13.98
C ILE A 164 7.57 7.89 -12.74
N SER A 165 8.40 7.71 -11.71
CA SER A 165 8.01 7.01 -10.49
C SER A 165 7.01 7.80 -9.65
N SER A 166 7.06 9.14 -9.68
CA SER A 166 6.16 10.00 -8.89
C SER A 166 4.85 10.32 -9.61
N LEU A 167 4.79 10.25 -10.94
CA LEU A 167 3.66 10.68 -11.74
C LEU A 167 2.33 9.98 -11.37
N PRO A 168 2.25 8.66 -11.18
CA PRO A 168 1.00 8.01 -10.78
C PRO A 168 0.49 8.45 -9.40
N LEU A 169 1.41 8.74 -8.47
CA LEU A 169 1.04 9.25 -7.14
C LEU A 169 0.46 10.67 -7.24
N LEU A 170 1.06 11.52 -8.08
CA LEU A 170 0.57 12.86 -8.34
C LEU A 170 -0.82 12.84 -9.00
N VAL A 171 -1.05 11.91 -9.94
CA VAL A 171 -2.35 11.74 -10.59
C VAL A 171 -3.41 11.25 -9.61
N MET A 172 -3.06 10.38 -8.66
CA MET A 172 -3.99 9.86 -7.65
C MET A 172 -4.40 10.92 -6.62
N TYR A 173 -3.55 11.89 -6.33
CA TYR A 173 -3.77 12.88 -5.27
C TYR A 173 -5.11 13.64 -5.39
N PRO A 174 -5.51 14.22 -6.55
CA PRO A 174 -6.77 14.93 -6.67
C PRO A 174 -8.01 14.09 -6.38
N PHE A 175 -7.96 12.78 -6.67
CA PHE A 175 -9.07 11.86 -6.40
C PHE A 175 -9.29 11.61 -4.90
N VAL A 176 -8.23 11.69 -4.11
CA VAL A 176 -8.28 11.45 -2.66
C VAL A 176 -8.51 12.76 -1.90
N GLN A 177 -8.01 13.88 -2.40
CA GLN A 177 -8.11 15.21 -1.76
C GLN A 177 -9.55 15.57 -1.37
N LYS A 178 -10.52 15.32 -2.23
CA LYS A 178 -11.94 15.61 -1.96
C LYS A 178 -12.50 14.92 -0.70
N TYR A 179 -11.92 13.78 -0.30
CA TYR A 179 -12.34 13.08 0.91
C TYR A 179 -11.66 13.62 2.18
N PHE A 180 -10.48 14.23 2.05
CA PHE A 180 -9.83 14.92 3.17
C PHE A 180 -10.62 16.17 3.57
N ASP A 181 -11.04 16.98 2.60
CA ASP A 181 -11.81 18.20 2.86
C ASP A 181 -13.13 17.88 3.58
N ALA A 182 -13.83 16.83 3.16
CA ALA A 182 -15.05 16.35 3.80
C ALA A 182 -14.83 15.86 5.25
N GLY A 183 -13.69 15.18 5.51
CA GLY A 183 -13.35 14.68 6.85
C GLY A 183 -13.00 15.78 7.85
N ILE A 184 -12.31 16.82 7.41
CA ILE A 184 -11.94 17.98 8.24
C ILE A 184 -13.19 18.77 8.67
N MET A 185 -14.14 18.95 7.76
CA MET A 185 -15.39 19.65 8.06
C MET A 185 -16.25 18.90 9.08
N ALA A 186 -16.32 17.57 8.99
CA ALA A 186 -17.06 16.77 9.96
C ALA A 186 -16.44 16.79 11.37
N GLY A 187 -15.13 16.97 11.49
CA GLY A 187 -14.41 17.10 12.77
C GLY A 187 -14.54 18.47 13.42
N SER A 188 -14.71 19.53 12.63
CA SER A 188 -14.78 20.92 13.13
C SER A 188 -16.15 21.30 13.74
N ILE A 189 -17.19 20.51 13.51
CA ILE A 189 -18.55 20.76 14.05
C ILE A 189 -18.69 20.25 15.50
N LYS A 190 -17.69 19.55 16.04
CA LYS A 190 -17.65 19.05 17.43
C LYS A 190 -16.90 19.98 18.41
N GLY A 191 -16.60 21.21 18.02
CA GLY A 191 -16.02 22.24 18.88
C GLY A 191 -17.08 23.20 19.40
#